data_7f37be48603d3ac564f920d631967704
#
_entry.id   7f37be48603d3ac564f920d631967704
#
_cell.length_a   1.000
_cell.length_b   1.000
_cell.length_c   1.000
_cell.angle_alpha   90.00
_cell.angle_beta   90.00
_cell.angle_gamma   90.00
#
_symmetry.space_group_name_H-M   'P 1'
#
loop_
_entity.id
_entity.type
_entity.pdbx_description
1 polymer ?
#
loop_
_entity_poly.entity_id
_entity_poly.type
_entity_poly.pdbx_seq_one_letter_code
_entity_poly.pdbx_strand_id
1 'polypeptide(L)'
;FVRGALPDCGFNMLSIVGTRCPTGEGIKMALKIGAECAYLSLPVVSGLARGIDSFSQRGCVEAGGVSIGVLACGVERVYPRTNIRLASKIISSCGCLLSEYPPFTEPLKFRFPQRNRIISGLSKALLVLEAPKKSGALITADFALEQGRDVFVCKDILYSRKNEGALSLYEDGAVAISSVKDIFENK
;
A
#
# COMPACT_ATOMS: atom_id res chain seq x y z
N PHE A 1 -13.05 7.88 -10.46
CA PHE A 1 -14.21 7.64 -9.59
C PHE A 1 -13.74 7.52 -8.15
N VAL A 2 -14.49 8.13 -7.22
CA VAL A 2 -14.18 8.15 -5.78
C VAL A 2 -15.44 7.77 -5.01
N ARG A 3 -15.27 6.96 -3.96
CA ARG A 3 -16.30 6.63 -2.98
C ARG A 3 -15.73 6.86 -1.57
N GLY A 4 -16.29 7.79 -0.82
CA GLY A 4 -15.77 8.29 0.44
C GLY A 4 -15.20 9.72 0.30
N ALA A 5 -14.34 10.13 1.23
CA ALA A 5 -13.71 11.44 1.25
C ALA A 5 -12.25 11.35 0.78
N LEU A 6 -11.89 12.04 -0.30
CA LEU A 6 -10.50 12.16 -0.71
C LEU A 6 -9.80 13.16 0.24
N PRO A 7 -8.74 12.76 0.96
CA PRO A 7 -8.07 13.65 1.88
C PRO A 7 -7.34 14.78 1.12
N ASP A 8 -7.43 16.00 1.63
CA ASP A 8 -6.71 17.15 1.12
C ASP A 8 -5.32 17.23 1.76
N CYS A 9 -4.40 16.41 1.30
CA CYS A 9 -3.03 16.32 1.82
C CYS A 9 -1.96 16.38 0.71
N GLY A 10 -2.37 16.71 -0.52
CA GLY A 10 -1.49 16.68 -1.67
C GLY A 10 -0.85 15.30 -1.85
N PHE A 11 0.47 15.26 -2.11
CA PHE A 11 1.24 14.02 -2.21
C PHE A 11 1.84 13.55 -0.89
N ASN A 12 1.49 14.18 0.25
CA ASN A 12 2.02 13.77 1.57
C ASN A 12 1.32 12.51 2.08
N MET A 13 1.54 11.41 1.36
CA MET A 13 0.99 10.08 1.61
C MET A 13 2.08 9.04 1.46
N LEU A 14 1.90 7.87 2.07
CA LEU A 14 2.77 6.71 1.92
C LEU A 14 2.04 5.57 1.23
N SER A 15 2.58 5.09 0.11
CA SER A 15 2.12 3.84 -0.49
C SER A 15 2.78 2.65 0.19
N ILE A 16 1.99 1.65 0.58
CA ILE A 16 2.48 0.42 1.20
C ILE A 16 1.96 -0.76 0.39
N VAL A 17 2.88 -1.59 -0.08
CA VAL A 17 2.55 -2.78 -0.88
C VAL A 17 3.33 -4.01 -0.43
N GLY A 18 2.86 -5.19 -0.83
CA GLY A 18 3.57 -6.43 -0.57
C GLY A 18 2.82 -7.67 -1.04
N THR A 19 3.28 -8.81 -0.53
CA THR A 19 2.73 -10.12 -0.88
C THR A 19 1.28 -10.30 -0.42
N ARG A 20 0.53 -11.07 -1.19
CA ARG A 20 -0.84 -11.50 -0.82
C ARG A 20 -0.88 -12.62 0.21
N CYS A 21 0.27 -13.27 0.47
CA CYS A 21 0.43 -14.38 1.41
C CYS A 21 1.59 -14.10 2.38
N PRO A 22 1.46 -13.07 3.26
CA PRO A 22 2.53 -12.66 4.16
C PRO A 22 2.83 -13.71 5.23
N THR A 23 4.05 -13.63 5.77
CA THR A 23 4.44 -14.34 6.99
C THR A 23 3.76 -13.74 8.22
N GLY A 24 3.81 -14.44 9.36
CA GLY A 24 3.33 -13.88 10.63
C GLY A 24 4.06 -12.58 11.02
N GLU A 25 5.35 -12.48 10.71
CA GLU A 25 6.17 -11.27 10.92
C GLU A 25 5.75 -10.16 9.96
N GLY A 26 5.53 -10.47 8.68
CA GLY A 26 5.02 -9.53 7.69
C GLY A 26 3.66 -8.94 8.08
N ILE A 27 2.76 -9.75 8.64
CA ILE A 27 1.47 -9.28 9.16
C ILE A 27 1.66 -8.29 10.31
N LYS A 28 2.48 -8.66 11.31
CA LYS A 28 2.76 -7.79 12.47
C LYS A 28 3.39 -6.47 12.03
N MET A 29 4.33 -6.53 11.10
CA MET A 29 5.00 -5.34 10.56
C MET A 29 4.03 -4.46 9.77
N ALA A 30 3.17 -5.02 8.92
CA ALA A 30 2.18 -4.25 8.17
C ALA A 30 1.20 -3.50 9.09
N LEU A 31 0.73 -4.16 10.16
CA LEU A 31 -0.13 -3.52 11.16
C LEU A 31 0.61 -2.40 11.91
N LYS A 32 1.85 -2.65 12.34
CA LYS A 32 2.70 -1.67 13.05
C LYS A 32 2.94 -0.43 12.19
N ILE A 33 3.43 -0.60 10.96
CA ILE A 33 3.73 0.50 10.04
C ILE A 33 2.46 1.28 9.68
N GLY A 34 1.33 0.58 9.46
CA GLY A 34 0.04 1.26 9.26
C GLY A 34 -0.38 2.14 10.43
N ALA A 35 -0.21 1.66 11.66
CA ALA A 35 -0.48 2.43 12.88
C ALA A 35 0.50 3.62 13.03
N GLU A 36 1.79 3.44 12.74
CA GLU A 36 2.77 4.52 12.73
C GLU A 36 2.37 5.64 11.75
N CYS A 37 1.88 5.28 10.55
CA CYS A 37 1.35 6.27 9.59
C CYS A 37 0.21 7.08 10.21
N ALA A 38 -0.72 6.44 10.92
CA ALA A 38 -1.82 7.13 11.59
C ALA A 38 -1.32 8.14 12.64
N TYR A 39 -0.37 7.74 13.49
CA TYR A 39 0.23 8.63 14.51
C TYR A 39 0.97 9.82 13.91
N LEU A 40 1.50 9.66 12.70
CA LEU A 40 2.19 10.73 11.96
C LEU A 40 1.22 11.54 11.07
N SER A 41 -0.09 11.29 11.16
CA SER A 41 -1.11 11.90 10.28
C SER A 41 -0.80 11.73 8.79
N LEU A 42 -0.20 10.61 8.43
CA LEU A 42 0.22 10.26 7.08
C LEU A 42 -0.78 9.26 6.47
N PRO A 43 -1.58 9.63 5.47
CA PRO A 43 -2.50 8.70 4.85
C PRO A 43 -1.79 7.53 4.17
N VAL A 44 -2.35 6.31 4.35
CA VAL A 44 -1.85 5.10 3.71
C VAL A 44 -2.58 4.86 2.39
N VAL A 45 -1.84 4.77 1.29
CA VAL A 45 -2.35 4.37 -0.03
C VAL A 45 -1.98 2.92 -0.28
N SER A 46 -2.95 2.09 -0.66
CA SER A 46 -2.68 0.70 -1.05
C SER A 46 -3.78 0.11 -1.94
N GLY A 47 -3.57 -1.11 -2.39
CA GLY A 47 -4.44 -1.75 -3.38
C GLY A 47 -5.64 -2.50 -2.83
N LEU A 48 -5.90 -2.46 -1.54
CA LEU A 48 -6.95 -3.25 -0.87
C LEU A 48 -6.88 -4.75 -1.20
N ALA A 49 -5.71 -5.26 -1.62
CA ALA A 49 -5.47 -6.67 -1.87
C ALA A 49 -5.40 -7.47 -0.56
N ARG A 50 -5.48 -8.81 -0.64
CA ARG A 50 -5.17 -9.65 0.51
C ARG A 50 -3.72 -9.42 0.95
N GLY A 51 -3.39 -9.74 2.19
CA GLY A 51 -2.03 -9.70 2.70
C GLY A 51 -1.58 -8.29 3.10
N ILE A 52 -0.37 -7.91 2.75
CA ILE A 52 0.28 -6.67 3.20
C ILE A 52 -0.61 -5.45 3.00
N ASP A 53 -1.20 -5.28 1.82
CA ASP A 53 -2.09 -4.15 1.51
C ASP A 53 -3.19 -4.00 2.57
N SER A 54 -3.96 -5.09 2.81
CA SER A 54 -5.08 -5.05 3.75
C SER A 54 -4.65 -4.92 5.20
N PHE A 55 -3.50 -5.48 5.60
CA PHE A 55 -3.02 -5.36 6.97
C PHE A 55 -2.45 -3.97 7.26
N SER A 56 -1.73 -3.35 6.34
CA SER A 56 -1.25 -1.97 6.51
C SER A 56 -2.39 -0.96 6.58
N GLN A 57 -3.38 -1.08 5.67
CA GLN A 57 -4.58 -0.24 5.70
C GLN A 57 -5.39 -0.44 6.99
N ARG A 58 -5.51 -1.70 7.46
CA ARG A 58 -6.19 -2.02 8.72
C ARG A 58 -5.47 -1.40 9.91
N GLY A 59 -4.14 -1.55 10.02
CA GLY A 59 -3.34 -0.94 11.08
C GLY A 59 -3.54 0.58 11.12
N CYS A 60 -3.56 1.24 9.96
CA CYS A 60 -3.79 2.67 9.84
C CYS A 60 -5.19 3.07 10.35
N VAL A 61 -6.27 2.47 9.84
CA VAL A 61 -7.64 2.88 10.21
C VAL A 61 -8.02 2.45 11.63
N GLU A 62 -7.44 1.38 12.18
CA GLU A 62 -7.63 0.96 13.57
C GLU A 62 -6.95 1.89 14.57
N ALA A 63 -5.87 2.55 14.16
CA ALA A 63 -5.19 3.60 14.91
C ALA A 63 -5.78 5.01 14.69
N GLY A 64 -6.92 5.13 14.00
CA GLY A 64 -7.60 6.39 13.74
C GLY A 64 -7.07 7.18 12.54
N GLY A 65 -6.19 6.58 11.74
CA GLY A 65 -5.62 7.20 10.54
C GLY A 65 -6.52 7.08 9.31
N VAL A 66 -6.10 7.78 8.25
CA VAL A 66 -6.80 7.83 6.95
C VAL A 66 -6.15 6.88 5.96
N SER A 67 -6.94 6.15 5.19
CA SER A 67 -6.43 5.29 4.11
C SER A 67 -7.17 5.47 2.80
N ILE A 68 -6.48 5.22 1.69
CA ILE A 68 -7.02 5.23 0.33
C ILE A 68 -6.86 3.83 -0.25
N GLY A 69 -7.98 3.21 -0.62
CA GLY A 69 -8.00 1.93 -1.33
C GLY A 69 -8.09 2.14 -2.83
N VAL A 70 -7.01 1.97 -3.57
CA VAL A 70 -7.04 2.04 -5.04
C VAL A 70 -7.51 0.70 -5.59
N LEU A 71 -8.52 0.68 -6.46
CA LEU A 71 -9.16 -0.54 -6.94
C LEU A 71 -8.85 -0.83 -8.41
N ALA A 72 -8.76 -2.12 -8.76
CA ALA A 72 -8.67 -2.62 -10.14
C ALA A 72 -10.06 -2.96 -10.74
N CYS A 73 -11.11 -2.42 -10.15
CA CYS A 73 -12.52 -2.57 -10.53
C CYS A 73 -13.27 -1.30 -10.14
N GLY A 74 -14.55 -1.19 -10.45
CA GLY A 74 -15.35 -0.03 -10.05
C GLY A 74 -15.49 0.11 -8.53
N VAL A 75 -15.65 1.34 -8.05
CA VAL A 75 -15.69 1.66 -6.61
C VAL A 75 -16.88 1.05 -5.86
N GLU A 76 -17.93 0.62 -6.56
CA GLU A 76 -19.09 -0.10 -5.99
C GLU A 76 -18.85 -1.61 -5.90
N ARG A 77 -17.75 -2.11 -6.46
CA ARG A 77 -17.37 -3.53 -6.43
C ARG A 77 -16.07 -3.74 -5.68
N VAL A 78 -16.17 -3.99 -4.37
CA VAL A 78 -14.98 -4.29 -3.57
C VAL A 78 -14.44 -5.68 -3.90
N TYR A 79 -13.19 -5.75 -4.33
CA TYR A 79 -12.46 -6.99 -4.56
C TYR A 79 -11.09 -6.95 -3.86
N PRO A 80 -10.71 -8.02 -3.12
CA PRO A 80 -11.49 -9.24 -2.87
C PRO A 80 -12.67 -9.00 -1.90
N ARG A 81 -13.71 -9.83 -1.99
CA ARG A 81 -14.91 -9.73 -1.12
C ARG A 81 -14.58 -9.85 0.37
N THR A 82 -13.48 -10.54 0.72
CA THR A 82 -13.00 -10.65 2.11
C THR A 82 -12.67 -9.30 2.75
N ASN A 83 -12.37 -8.28 1.94
CA ASN A 83 -11.98 -6.96 2.40
C ASN A 83 -13.13 -5.92 2.39
N ILE A 84 -14.39 -6.35 2.19
CA ILE A 84 -15.56 -5.45 2.20
C ILE A 84 -15.66 -4.69 3.54
N ARG A 85 -15.44 -5.37 4.67
CA ARG A 85 -15.48 -4.71 6.00
C ARG A 85 -14.38 -3.66 6.15
N LEU A 86 -13.18 -3.96 5.66
CA LEU A 86 -12.08 -3.00 5.65
C LEU A 86 -12.39 -1.80 4.75
N ALA A 87 -12.93 -2.04 3.56
CA ALA A 87 -13.36 -0.96 2.65
C ALA A 87 -14.40 -0.02 3.30
N SER A 88 -15.40 -0.60 3.98
CA SER A 88 -16.38 0.21 4.73
C SER A 88 -15.73 1.00 5.86
N LYS A 89 -14.75 0.40 6.58
CA LYS A 89 -14.03 1.07 7.65
C LYS A 89 -13.15 2.21 7.12
N ILE A 90 -12.47 2.02 5.98
CA ILE A 90 -11.72 3.09 5.30
C ILE A 90 -12.62 4.29 5.02
N ILE A 91 -13.80 4.07 4.43
CA ILE A 91 -14.75 5.13 4.11
C ILE A 91 -15.24 5.85 5.38
N SER A 92 -15.61 5.10 6.43
CA SER A 92 -16.08 5.67 7.69
C SER A 92 -14.99 6.40 8.49
N SER A 93 -13.71 6.16 8.20
CA SER A 93 -12.55 6.83 8.80
C SER A 93 -12.02 8.00 7.93
N CYS A 94 -12.90 8.71 7.24
CA CYS A 94 -12.56 9.85 6.37
C CYS A 94 -11.59 9.51 5.22
N GLY A 95 -11.49 8.24 4.85
CA GLY A 95 -10.75 7.78 3.68
C GLY A 95 -11.68 7.52 2.48
N CYS A 96 -11.11 6.95 1.42
CA CYS A 96 -11.88 6.64 0.21
C CYS A 96 -11.42 5.37 -0.51
N LEU A 97 -12.29 4.90 -1.39
CA LEU A 97 -11.97 3.98 -2.48
C LEU A 97 -11.85 4.79 -3.77
N LEU A 98 -10.80 4.53 -4.53
CA LEU A 98 -10.49 5.24 -5.76
C LEU A 98 -10.31 4.25 -6.91
N SER A 99 -10.83 4.57 -8.08
CA SER A 99 -10.69 3.76 -9.29
C SER A 99 -10.73 4.61 -10.55
N GLU A 100 -9.98 4.20 -11.56
CA GLU A 100 -10.11 4.74 -12.93
C GLU A 100 -11.27 4.14 -13.72
N TYR A 101 -11.87 3.06 -13.20
CA TYR A 101 -12.96 2.33 -13.87
C TYR A 101 -14.34 2.79 -13.41
N PRO A 102 -15.37 2.76 -14.28
CA PRO A 102 -16.76 3.03 -13.92
C PRO A 102 -17.24 2.22 -12.69
N PRO A 103 -18.22 2.72 -11.90
CA PRO A 103 -18.53 2.23 -10.54
C PRO A 103 -18.78 0.73 -10.40
N PHE A 104 -19.44 0.09 -11.36
CA PHE A 104 -19.80 -1.33 -11.31
C PHE A 104 -18.89 -2.24 -12.16
N THR A 105 -17.76 -1.74 -12.65
CA THR A 105 -16.82 -2.49 -13.49
C THR A 105 -16.25 -3.70 -12.74
N GLU A 106 -16.25 -4.87 -13.39
CA GLU A 106 -15.73 -6.13 -12.85
C GLU A 106 -14.20 -6.13 -12.74
N PRO A 107 -13.63 -6.84 -11.74
CA PRO A 107 -12.18 -7.03 -11.65
C PRO A 107 -11.71 -8.01 -12.73
N LEU A 108 -10.77 -7.57 -13.56
CA LEU A 108 -10.09 -8.40 -14.58
C LEU A 108 -8.60 -8.48 -14.27
N LYS A 109 -7.97 -9.62 -14.56
CA LYS A 109 -6.57 -9.90 -14.17
C LYS A 109 -5.58 -8.82 -14.64
N PHE A 110 -5.71 -8.32 -15.86
CA PHE A 110 -4.82 -7.31 -16.44
C PHE A 110 -4.96 -5.92 -15.79
N ARG A 111 -6.08 -5.62 -15.16
CA ARG A 111 -6.32 -4.33 -14.49
C ARG A 111 -5.52 -4.15 -13.20
N PHE A 112 -5.12 -5.24 -12.55
CA PHE A 112 -4.35 -5.16 -11.30
C PHE A 112 -2.96 -4.54 -11.51
N PRO A 113 -2.15 -4.99 -12.48
CA PRO A 113 -0.90 -4.30 -12.80
C PRO A 113 -1.12 -2.86 -13.25
N GLN A 114 -2.11 -2.59 -14.12
CA GLN A 114 -2.39 -1.23 -14.60
C GLN A 114 -2.72 -0.26 -13.47
N ARG A 115 -3.53 -0.69 -12.50
CA ARG A 115 -3.90 0.09 -11.31
C ARG A 115 -2.68 0.47 -10.45
N ASN A 116 -1.64 -0.36 -10.39
CA ASN A 116 -0.50 -0.16 -9.48
C ASN A 116 0.22 1.18 -9.72
N ARG A 117 0.24 1.69 -10.95
CA ARG A 117 0.76 3.03 -11.27
C ARG A 117 0.04 4.16 -10.52
N ILE A 118 -1.23 3.95 -10.16
CA ILE A 118 -2.02 4.93 -9.40
C ILE A 118 -1.64 4.85 -7.92
N ILE A 119 -1.38 3.65 -7.39
CA ILE A 119 -0.90 3.49 -6.01
C ILE A 119 0.39 4.29 -5.83
N SER A 120 1.42 4.02 -6.63
CA SER A 120 2.70 4.71 -6.54
C SER A 120 2.60 6.21 -6.84
N GLY A 121 1.78 6.59 -7.83
CA GLY A 121 1.64 7.98 -8.28
C GLY A 121 0.99 8.92 -7.27
N LEU A 122 0.11 8.41 -6.39
CA LEU A 122 -0.59 9.22 -5.38
C LEU A 122 0.30 9.59 -4.18
N SER A 123 1.43 8.95 -4.00
CA SER A 123 2.24 9.08 -2.79
C SER A 123 3.59 9.71 -3.07
N LYS A 124 4.19 10.27 -2.02
CA LYS A 124 5.56 10.79 -2.04
C LYS A 124 6.59 9.66 -2.13
N ALA A 125 6.28 8.52 -1.50
CA ALA A 125 7.17 7.38 -1.42
C ALA A 125 6.39 6.06 -1.44
N LEU A 126 7.07 4.98 -1.82
CA LEU A 126 6.57 3.61 -1.78
C LEU A 126 7.38 2.79 -0.76
N LEU A 127 6.69 2.09 0.13
CA LEU A 127 7.28 1.09 1.03
C LEU A 127 6.86 -0.32 0.59
N VAL A 128 7.84 -1.15 0.27
CA VAL A 128 7.66 -2.58 0.02
C VAL A 128 7.99 -3.34 1.31
N LEU A 129 6.99 -3.95 1.95
CA LEU A 129 7.20 -4.65 3.24
C LEU A 129 7.71 -6.07 3.03
N GLU A 130 6.94 -6.91 2.38
CA GLU A 130 7.31 -8.30 2.11
C GLU A 130 6.96 -8.64 0.66
N ALA A 131 7.96 -9.02 -0.14
CA ALA A 131 7.80 -9.34 -1.54
C ALA A 131 8.71 -10.51 -1.97
N PRO A 132 8.16 -11.69 -2.26
CA PRO A 132 8.92 -12.76 -2.91
C PRO A 132 9.30 -12.38 -4.34
N LYS A 133 10.22 -13.14 -4.95
CA LYS A 133 10.55 -13.01 -6.38
C LYS A 133 9.27 -13.07 -7.22
N LYS A 134 9.19 -12.23 -8.26
CA LYS A 134 8.01 -12.13 -9.16
C LYS A 134 6.71 -11.69 -8.45
N SER A 135 6.81 -11.01 -7.31
CA SER A 135 5.66 -10.41 -6.64
C SER A 135 5.07 -9.26 -7.46
N GLY A 136 3.73 -9.13 -7.46
CA GLY A 136 3.06 -7.95 -8.03
C GLY A 136 3.43 -6.62 -7.35
N ALA A 137 4.00 -6.68 -6.13
CA ALA A 137 4.51 -5.50 -5.44
C ALA A 137 5.75 -4.91 -6.15
N LEU A 138 6.57 -5.74 -6.81
CA LEU A 138 7.73 -5.29 -7.58
C LEU A 138 7.30 -4.46 -8.80
N ILE A 139 6.19 -4.83 -9.46
CA ILE A 139 5.60 -4.02 -10.54
C ILE A 139 5.22 -2.62 -10.03
N THR A 140 4.76 -2.52 -8.78
CA THR A 140 4.45 -1.20 -8.18
C THR A 140 5.73 -0.43 -7.88
N ALA A 141 6.81 -1.12 -7.48
CA ALA A 141 8.13 -0.50 -7.29
C ALA A 141 8.69 0.03 -8.61
N ASP A 142 8.57 -0.72 -9.71
CA ASP A 142 8.97 -0.27 -11.04
C ASP A 142 8.24 1.02 -11.43
N PHE A 143 6.91 1.07 -11.27
CA PHE A 143 6.14 2.30 -11.50
C PHE A 143 6.55 3.45 -10.59
N ALA A 144 6.88 3.18 -9.32
CA ALA A 144 7.35 4.23 -8.40
C ALA A 144 8.66 4.85 -8.90
N LEU A 145 9.62 4.03 -9.32
CA LEU A 145 10.89 4.49 -9.88
C LEU A 145 10.70 5.28 -11.18
N GLU A 146 9.87 4.78 -12.12
CA GLU A 146 9.53 5.50 -13.35
C GLU A 146 8.88 6.86 -13.09
N GLN A 147 8.14 6.99 -11.97
CA GLN A 147 7.48 8.23 -11.54
C GLN A 147 8.37 9.13 -10.67
N GLY A 148 9.64 8.77 -10.47
CA GLY A 148 10.58 9.52 -9.63
C GLY A 148 10.20 9.50 -8.13
N ARG A 149 9.57 8.41 -7.66
CA ARG A 149 9.23 8.22 -6.25
C ARG A 149 10.32 7.43 -5.55
N ASP A 150 10.62 7.81 -4.30
CA ASP A 150 11.55 7.05 -3.47
C ASP A 150 10.94 5.68 -3.11
N VAL A 151 11.76 4.63 -3.23
CA VAL A 151 11.37 3.26 -2.87
C VAL A 151 12.11 2.82 -1.62
N PHE A 152 11.35 2.35 -0.64
CA PHE A 152 11.86 1.86 0.63
C PHE A 152 11.50 0.39 0.83
N VAL A 153 12.31 -0.30 1.64
CA VAL A 153 12.04 -1.68 2.09
C VAL A 153 12.09 -1.75 3.61
N CYS A 154 11.41 -2.73 4.19
CA CYS A 154 11.39 -2.92 5.64
C CYS A 154 12.64 -3.66 6.11
N LYS A 155 13.51 -3.01 6.90
CA LYS A 155 14.75 -3.56 7.43
C LYS A 155 14.52 -4.77 8.34
N ASP A 156 13.52 -4.70 9.21
CA ASP A 156 13.29 -5.68 10.28
C ASP A 156 12.93 -7.08 9.73
N ILE A 157 12.38 -7.15 8.50
CA ILE A 157 12.01 -8.41 7.84
C ILE A 157 12.72 -8.62 6.49
N LEU A 158 13.74 -7.81 6.18
CA LEU A 158 14.41 -7.81 4.87
C LEU A 158 14.99 -9.19 4.52
N TYR A 159 15.62 -9.84 5.46
CA TYR A 159 16.25 -11.16 5.28
C TYR A 159 15.33 -12.33 5.60
N SER A 160 14.02 -12.10 5.73
CA SER A 160 13.06 -13.17 5.95
C SER A 160 12.92 -14.06 4.70
N ARG A 161 12.55 -15.35 4.94
CA ARG A 161 12.55 -16.43 3.92
C ARG A 161 11.67 -16.19 2.70
N LYS A 162 10.77 -15.19 2.71
CA LYS A 162 9.85 -14.88 1.61
C LYS A 162 10.01 -13.44 1.10
N ASN A 163 11.18 -12.86 1.27
CA ASN A 163 11.40 -11.46 0.97
C ASN A 163 12.52 -11.21 -0.06
N GLU A 164 12.80 -12.20 -0.88
CA GLU A 164 13.88 -12.13 -1.88
C GLU A 164 13.69 -10.98 -2.89
N GLY A 165 12.43 -10.60 -3.18
CA GLY A 165 12.15 -9.49 -4.07
C GLY A 165 12.43 -8.12 -3.40
N ALA A 166 12.09 -7.96 -2.11
CA ALA A 166 12.43 -6.74 -1.39
C ALA A 166 13.96 -6.66 -1.15
N LEU A 167 14.63 -7.80 -0.93
CA LEU A 167 16.08 -7.85 -0.84
C LEU A 167 16.74 -7.41 -2.14
N SER A 168 16.22 -7.85 -3.30
CA SER A 168 16.71 -7.40 -4.60
C SER A 168 16.56 -5.88 -4.76
N LEU A 169 15.41 -5.30 -4.38
CA LEU A 169 15.23 -3.85 -4.40
C LEU A 169 16.25 -3.11 -3.53
N TYR A 170 16.58 -3.67 -2.35
CA TYR A 170 17.61 -3.12 -1.48
C TYR A 170 19.00 -3.17 -2.12
N GLU A 171 19.36 -4.29 -2.74
CA GLU A 171 20.62 -4.47 -3.48
C GLU A 171 20.71 -3.52 -4.67
N ASP A 172 19.56 -3.19 -5.30
CA ASP A 172 19.45 -2.24 -6.40
C ASP A 172 19.40 -0.76 -5.92
N GLY A 173 19.51 -0.50 -4.61
CA GLY A 173 19.64 0.84 -4.03
C GLY A 173 18.43 1.37 -3.27
N ALA A 174 17.37 0.61 -3.08
CA ALA A 174 16.27 1.02 -2.21
C ALA A 174 16.72 1.12 -0.74
N VAL A 175 16.24 2.14 -0.03
CA VAL A 175 16.64 2.40 1.37
C VAL A 175 15.86 1.48 2.33
N ALA A 176 16.59 0.83 3.25
CA ALA A 176 15.96 -0.01 4.29
C ALA A 176 15.63 0.82 5.53
N ILE A 177 14.37 0.75 5.98
CA ILE A 177 13.83 1.49 7.12
C ILE A 177 13.26 0.55 8.20
N SER A 178 13.30 0.96 9.46
CA SER A 178 12.67 0.27 10.59
C SER A 178 11.42 1.01 11.10
N SER A 179 11.26 2.30 10.75
CA SER A 179 10.14 3.16 11.13
C SER A 179 9.73 4.06 9.98
N VAL A 180 8.47 4.47 9.95
CA VAL A 180 7.95 5.46 8.98
C VAL A 180 8.67 6.81 9.11
N LYS A 181 9.16 7.17 10.29
CA LYS A 181 9.94 8.41 10.51
C LYS A 181 11.20 8.45 9.66
N ASP A 182 11.87 7.31 9.48
CA ASP A 182 13.11 7.21 8.70
C ASP A 182 12.93 7.70 7.24
N ILE A 183 11.68 7.63 6.70
CA ILE A 183 11.34 8.10 5.34
C ILE A 183 11.42 9.64 5.24
N PHE A 184 11.16 10.36 6.33
CA PHE A 184 10.97 11.81 6.32
C PHE A 184 12.10 12.56 7.00
N GLU A 185 12.91 11.90 7.84
CA GLU A 185 14.04 12.51 8.58
C GLU A 185 15.36 12.50 7.79
N ASN A 186 15.47 11.67 6.75
CA ASN A 186 16.68 11.52 5.92
C ASN A 186 16.70 12.43 4.67
N LYS A 187 16.13 13.64 4.77
CA LYS A 187 16.21 14.66 3.69
C LYS A 187 16.90 15.91 4.14
#